data_cc7860603fc7eb74594db4b684efca0a
#
_entry.id   cc7860603fc7eb74594db4b684efca0a
#
_cell.length_a   1.000
_cell.length_b   1.000
_cell.length_c   1.000
_cell.angle_alpha   90.00
_cell.angle_beta   90.00
_cell.angle_gamma   90.00
#
_symmetry.space_group_name_H-M   'P 1'
#
loop_
_entity.id
_entity.type
_entity.pdbx_description
1 polymer ?
#
loop_
_entity_poly.entity_id
_entity_poly.type
_entity_poly.pdbx_seq_one_letter_code
_entity_poly.pdbx_strand_id
1 'polypeptide(L)'
;LLAGKVEDMINTVVRQIAFYSFERAVHTERKNGELTAERIGEIWLSVQSESLGPAIDIRPGYENFWMYIPHFIHSPFYVYAYAFGDCLVNSLYAVYENASEGFAERYLAMLAAGGTKHYSELLKPFGLDARDPNFWSGGLGVIDGVPQGGVELGIAPAVPRRHDDGPAALGPHLAALL
;
A
#
# COMPACT_ATOMS: atom_id res chain seq x y z
N LEU A 1 -8.33 -12.37 -16.36
CA LEU A 1 -8.97 -12.22 -15.06
C LEU A 1 -7.93 -12.07 -13.94
N LEU A 2 -6.93 -13.00 -13.84
CA LEU A 2 -5.88 -12.96 -12.81
C LEU A 2 -4.99 -11.71 -12.93
N ALA A 3 -4.52 -11.38 -14.13
CA ALA A 3 -3.70 -10.20 -14.37
C ALA A 3 -4.40 -8.89 -13.93
N GLY A 4 -5.70 -8.75 -14.17
CA GLY A 4 -6.47 -7.61 -13.70
C GLY A 4 -6.55 -7.55 -12.15
N LYS A 5 -6.65 -8.68 -11.47
CA LYS A 5 -6.61 -8.72 -10.00
C LYS A 5 -5.26 -8.28 -9.45
N VAL A 6 -4.16 -8.73 -10.06
CA VAL A 6 -2.81 -8.32 -9.66
C VAL A 6 -2.61 -6.82 -9.90
N GLU A 7 -3.07 -6.30 -11.04
CA GLU A 7 -3.03 -4.88 -11.35
C GLU A 7 -3.82 -4.05 -10.34
N ASP A 8 -5.03 -4.47 -9.97
CA ASP A 8 -5.86 -3.82 -8.97
C ASP A 8 -5.15 -3.76 -7.61
N MET A 9 -4.54 -4.86 -7.16
CA MET A 9 -3.80 -4.93 -5.90
C MET A 9 -2.57 -4.01 -5.90
N ILE A 10 -1.78 -4.04 -6.98
CA ILE A 10 -0.62 -3.15 -7.12
C ILE A 10 -1.06 -1.68 -7.09
N ASN A 11 -2.12 -1.32 -7.82
CA ASN A 11 -2.65 0.03 -7.84
C ASN A 11 -3.22 0.45 -6.48
N THR A 12 -3.84 -0.47 -5.75
CA THR A 12 -4.45 -0.17 -4.45
C THR A 12 -3.41 -0.05 -3.33
N VAL A 13 -2.32 -0.82 -3.37
CA VAL A 13 -1.30 -0.80 -2.32
C VAL A 13 -0.10 0.05 -2.75
N VAL A 14 0.66 -0.39 -3.74
CA VAL A 14 1.96 0.22 -4.09
C VAL A 14 1.80 1.68 -4.55
N ARG A 15 0.85 1.92 -5.45
CA ARG A 15 0.57 3.27 -5.95
C ARG A 15 0.09 4.21 -4.84
N GLN A 16 -0.76 3.73 -3.93
CA GLN A 16 -1.28 4.57 -2.86
C GLN A 16 -0.22 4.86 -1.78
N ILE A 17 0.72 3.96 -1.56
CA ILE A 17 1.90 4.22 -0.72
C ILE A 17 2.79 5.29 -1.35
N ALA A 18 3.02 5.24 -2.67
CA ALA A 18 3.75 6.28 -3.37
C ALA A 18 3.06 7.65 -3.24
N PHE A 19 1.74 7.70 -3.38
CA PHE A 19 0.95 8.92 -3.20
C PHE A 19 1.07 9.48 -1.77
N TYR A 20 0.99 8.62 -0.77
CA TYR A 20 1.22 9.02 0.62
C TYR A 20 2.63 9.57 0.82
N SER A 21 3.65 8.91 0.29
CA SER A 21 5.04 9.33 0.40
C SER A 21 5.26 10.71 -0.23
N PHE A 22 4.65 10.95 -1.39
CA PHE A 22 4.65 12.25 -2.04
C PHE A 22 3.98 13.33 -1.16
N GLU A 23 2.76 13.07 -0.71
CA GLU A 23 1.99 13.99 0.12
C GLU A 23 2.74 14.35 1.41
N ARG A 24 3.29 13.33 2.09
CA ARG A 24 4.12 13.51 3.28
C ARG A 24 5.36 14.35 3.00
N ALA A 25 6.07 14.11 1.90
CA ALA A 25 7.27 14.84 1.53
C ALA A 25 6.96 16.31 1.28
N VAL A 26 5.95 16.61 0.46
CA VAL A 26 5.49 17.96 0.15
C VAL A 26 5.09 18.71 1.42
N HIS A 27 4.25 18.14 2.26
CA HIS A 27 3.79 18.81 3.49
C HIS A 27 4.90 18.95 4.54
N THR A 28 5.86 18.03 4.56
CA THR A 28 7.03 18.15 5.46
C THR A 28 7.95 19.28 5.03
N GLU A 29 8.28 19.35 3.75
CA GLU A 29 9.16 20.39 3.22
C GLU A 29 8.51 21.75 3.28
N ARG A 30 7.19 21.85 3.04
CA ARG A 30 6.42 23.10 3.13
C ARG A 30 6.41 23.73 4.53
N LYS A 31 6.72 23.00 5.59
CA LYS A 31 6.91 23.59 6.94
C LYS A 31 8.05 24.60 6.98
N ASN A 32 8.99 24.51 6.04
CA ASN A 32 10.14 25.41 5.95
C ASN A 32 9.91 26.58 4.99
N GLY A 33 8.75 26.67 4.33
CA GLY A 33 8.38 27.73 3.40
C GLY A 33 7.52 27.26 2.25
N GLU A 34 7.20 28.17 1.35
CA GLU A 34 6.43 27.87 0.14
C GLU A 34 7.27 27.06 -0.85
N LEU A 35 6.64 26.08 -1.50
CA LEU A 35 7.27 25.28 -2.56
C LEU A 35 6.82 25.79 -3.93
N THR A 36 7.76 25.86 -4.87
CA THR A 36 7.43 26.14 -6.28
C THR A 36 6.81 24.91 -6.95
N ALA A 37 6.13 25.09 -8.06
CA ALA A 37 5.55 23.99 -8.84
C ALA A 37 6.63 23.02 -9.33
N GLU A 38 7.80 23.55 -9.71
CA GLU A 38 8.97 22.77 -10.12
C GLU A 38 9.45 21.87 -8.98
N ARG A 39 9.56 22.42 -7.75
CA ARG A 39 9.99 21.64 -6.58
C ARG A 39 9.00 20.54 -6.24
N ILE A 40 7.71 20.79 -6.34
CA ILE A 40 6.68 19.77 -6.15
C ILE A 40 6.81 18.67 -7.21
N GLY A 41 7.06 19.04 -8.48
CA GLY A 41 7.32 18.13 -9.57
C GLY A 41 8.54 17.23 -9.33
N GLU A 42 9.65 17.80 -8.81
CA GLU A 42 10.85 17.04 -8.45
C GLU A 42 10.56 15.99 -7.36
N ILE A 43 9.81 16.36 -6.32
CA ILE A 43 9.39 15.43 -5.26
C ILE A 43 8.54 14.31 -5.87
N TRP A 44 7.60 14.66 -6.75
CA TRP A 44 6.77 13.68 -7.46
C TRP A 44 7.61 12.69 -8.25
N LEU A 45 8.51 13.18 -9.09
CA LEU A 45 9.39 12.32 -9.90
C LEU A 45 10.26 11.40 -9.04
N SER A 46 10.81 11.92 -7.94
CA SER A 46 11.62 11.13 -7.02
C SER A 46 10.84 9.94 -6.45
N VAL A 47 9.65 10.22 -5.93
CA VAL A 47 8.78 9.19 -5.33
C VAL A 47 8.30 8.18 -6.38
N GLN A 48 7.92 8.65 -7.57
CA GLN A 48 7.45 7.76 -8.63
C GLN A 48 8.58 6.88 -9.17
N SER A 49 9.79 7.43 -9.31
CA SER A 49 10.96 6.65 -9.74
C SER A 49 11.33 5.54 -8.74
N GLU A 50 11.23 5.84 -7.44
CA GLU A 50 11.43 4.84 -6.39
C GLU A 50 10.36 3.75 -6.44
N SER A 51 9.09 4.14 -6.57
CA SER A 51 7.96 3.22 -6.54
C SER A 51 7.87 2.32 -7.78
N LEU A 52 8.11 2.88 -8.96
CA LEU A 52 7.98 2.17 -10.24
C LEU A 52 9.25 1.37 -10.60
N GLY A 53 10.39 1.77 -10.03
CA GLY A 53 11.67 1.13 -10.27
C GLY A 53 12.23 1.35 -11.68
N PRO A 54 13.37 0.74 -11.99
CA PRO A 54 14.13 1.01 -13.20
C PRO A 54 13.52 0.42 -14.50
N ALA A 55 12.46 -0.37 -14.39
CA ALA A 55 11.78 -0.96 -15.54
C ALA A 55 10.88 0.04 -16.28
N ILE A 56 10.56 1.18 -15.65
CA ILE A 56 9.66 2.21 -16.19
C ILE A 56 10.47 3.44 -16.57
N ASP A 57 10.37 3.84 -17.84
CA ASP A 57 10.98 5.07 -18.35
C ASP A 57 10.02 6.25 -18.13
N ILE A 58 10.34 7.09 -17.16
CA ILE A 58 9.57 8.30 -16.85
C ILE A 58 9.99 9.41 -17.80
N ARG A 59 9.07 9.84 -18.64
CA ARG A 59 9.31 10.84 -19.69
C ARG A 59 9.01 12.27 -19.21
N PRO A 60 9.60 13.29 -19.88
CA PRO A 60 9.28 14.70 -19.64
C PRO A 60 7.76 14.96 -19.73
N GLY A 61 7.24 15.78 -18.84
CA GLY A 61 5.81 16.08 -18.69
C GLY A 61 5.15 15.33 -17.54
N TYR A 62 5.77 14.24 -17.07
CA TYR A 62 5.23 13.46 -15.96
C TYR A 62 5.36 14.18 -14.60
N GLU A 63 6.26 15.14 -14.49
CA GLU A 63 6.45 15.98 -13.29
C GLU A 63 5.18 16.70 -12.83
N ASN A 64 4.21 16.88 -13.73
CA ASN A 64 2.95 17.58 -13.44
C ASN A 64 1.78 16.62 -13.12
N PHE A 65 1.96 15.31 -13.19
CA PHE A 65 0.87 14.34 -13.03
C PHE A 65 0.29 14.27 -11.62
N TRP A 66 0.99 14.77 -10.60
CA TRP A 66 0.43 14.90 -9.25
C TRP A 66 -0.86 15.76 -9.24
N MET A 67 -0.99 16.73 -10.15
CA MET A 67 -2.19 17.58 -10.27
C MET A 67 -3.43 16.79 -10.72
N TYR A 68 -3.25 15.65 -11.35
CA TYR A 68 -4.33 14.77 -11.79
C TYR A 68 -4.98 14.02 -10.62
N ILE A 69 -4.33 13.98 -9.46
CA ILE A 69 -4.80 13.22 -8.30
C ILE A 69 -5.67 14.11 -7.40
N PRO A 70 -7.01 13.99 -7.46
CA PRO A 70 -7.90 14.90 -6.73
C PRO A 70 -7.75 14.81 -5.21
N HIS A 71 -7.28 13.68 -4.68
CA HIS A 71 -7.07 13.48 -3.25
C HIS A 71 -6.12 14.49 -2.63
N PHE A 72 -5.05 14.88 -3.33
CA PHE A 72 -4.08 15.85 -2.81
C PHE A 72 -4.66 17.25 -2.59
N ILE A 73 -5.78 17.55 -3.26
CA ILE A 73 -6.42 18.87 -3.22
C ILE A 73 -7.70 18.83 -2.38
N HIS A 74 -8.54 17.83 -2.58
CA HIS A 74 -9.90 17.77 -2.00
C HIS A 74 -9.99 16.90 -0.75
N SER A 75 -9.08 15.95 -0.57
CA SER A 75 -9.07 14.99 0.54
C SER A 75 -7.66 14.70 1.01
N PRO A 76 -6.91 15.72 1.48
CA PRO A 76 -5.52 15.54 1.90
C PRO A 76 -5.39 14.47 2.97
N PHE A 77 -4.27 13.75 2.94
CA PHE A 77 -3.93 12.68 3.89
C PHE A 77 -4.89 11.49 3.91
N TYR A 78 -5.67 11.27 2.84
CA TYR A 78 -6.60 10.14 2.77
C TYR A 78 -6.02 8.92 2.05
N VAL A 79 -5.08 9.10 1.14
CA VAL A 79 -4.62 8.04 0.21
C VAL A 79 -4.05 6.79 0.92
N TYR A 80 -3.48 6.92 2.11
CA TYR A 80 -3.00 5.78 2.89
C TYR A 80 -4.10 4.77 3.23
N ALA A 81 -5.35 5.23 3.35
CA ALA A 81 -6.48 4.41 3.77
C ALA A 81 -6.75 3.24 2.81
N TYR A 82 -6.41 3.39 1.53
CA TYR A 82 -6.55 2.33 0.54
C TYR A 82 -5.58 1.18 0.81
N ALA A 83 -4.29 1.49 0.96
CA ALA A 83 -3.28 0.48 1.27
C ALA A 83 -3.53 -0.17 2.64
N PHE A 84 -3.93 0.63 3.64
CA PHE A 84 -4.29 0.12 4.95
C PHE A 84 -5.46 -0.86 4.86
N GLY A 85 -6.53 -0.50 4.15
CA GLY A 85 -7.72 -1.34 4.01
C GLY A 85 -7.43 -2.66 3.31
N ASP A 86 -6.67 -2.62 2.22
CA ASP A 86 -6.31 -3.81 1.46
C ASP A 86 -5.41 -4.76 2.28
N CYS A 87 -4.37 -4.24 2.93
CA CYS A 87 -3.52 -5.03 3.81
C CYS A 87 -4.29 -5.60 5.01
N LEU A 88 -5.24 -4.84 5.57
CA LEU A 88 -6.10 -5.30 6.66
C LEU A 88 -6.95 -6.50 6.21
N VAL A 89 -7.60 -6.41 5.06
CA VAL A 89 -8.44 -7.49 4.53
C VAL A 89 -7.60 -8.75 4.29
N ASN A 90 -6.42 -8.60 3.68
CA ASN A 90 -5.52 -9.72 3.42
C ASN A 90 -4.97 -10.34 4.72
N SER A 91 -4.64 -9.53 5.73
CA SER A 91 -4.20 -10.03 7.04
C SER A 91 -5.32 -10.78 7.79
N LEU A 92 -6.55 -10.28 7.71
CA LEU A 92 -7.72 -10.97 8.26
C LEU A 92 -8.00 -12.29 7.52
N TYR A 93 -7.82 -12.30 6.20
CA TYR A 93 -7.98 -13.51 5.40
C TYR A 93 -6.93 -14.57 5.77
N ALA A 94 -5.67 -14.18 5.97
CA ALA A 94 -4.64 -15.08 6.44
C ALA A 94 -4.96 -15.68 7.83
N VAL A 95 -5.55 -14.89 8.74
CA VAL A 95 -6.05 -15.41 10.02
C VAL A 95 -7.20 -16.37 9.82
N TYR A 96 -8.13 -16.08 8.91
CA TYR A 96 -9.27 -16.94 8.59
C TYR A 96 -8.82 -18.32 8.08
N GLU A 97 -7.87 -18.38 7.15
CA GLU A 97 -7.35 -19.64 6.61
C GLU A 97 -6.74 -20.56 7.68
N ASN A 98 -6.20 -19.96 8.74
CA ASN A 98 -5.58 -20.70 9.85
C ASN A 98 -6.49 -20.82 11.09
N ALA A 99 -7.71 -20.24 11.05
CA ALA A 99 -8.64 -20.27 12.18
C ALA A 99 -9.40 -21.61 12.21
N SER A 100 -9.41 -22.27 13.36
CA SER A 100 -10.19 -23.48 13.57
C SER A 100 -11.68 -23.19 13.75
N GLU A 101 -12.04 -22.21 14.57
CA GLU A 101 -13.44 -21.86 14.91
C GLU A 101 -13.59 -20.40 15.34
N GLY A 102 -14.81 -19.86 15.32
CA GLY A 102 -15.18 -18.59 15.91
C GLY A 102 -14.68 -17.33 15.18
N PHE A 103 -14.11 -17.47 13.96
CA PHE A 103 -13.68 -16.31 13.18
C PHE A 103 -14.86 -15.46 12.72
N ALA A 104 -15.92 -16.10 12.22
CA ALA A 104 -17.08 -15.40 11.64
C ALA A 104 -17.78 -14.51 12.68
N GLU A 105 -17.95 -15.00 13.91
CA GLU A 105 -18.57 -14.24 14.98
C GLU A 105 -17.75 -13.01 15.34
N ARG A 106 -16.42 -13.16 15.46
CA ARG A 106 -15.50 -12.04 15.72
C ARG A 106 -15.52 -11.02 14.59
N TYR A 107 -15.55 -11.51 13.33
CA TYR A 107 -15.58 -10.65 12.15
C TYR A 107 -16.87 -9.84 12.07
N LEU A 108 -18.02 -10.48 12.28
CA LEU A 108 -19.31 -9.80 12.33
C LEU A 108 -19.40 -8.78 13.47
N ALA A 109 -18.84 -9.10 14.65
CA ALA A 109 -18.76 -8.15 15.76
C ALA A 109 -17.87 -6.95 15.44
N MET A 110 -16.77 -7.14 14.73
CA MET A 110 -15.91 -6.06 14.26
C MET A 110 -16.66 -5.16 13.26
N LEU A 111 -17.36 -5.75 12.27
CA LEU A 111 -18.14 -4.99 11.30
C LEU A 111 -19.28 -4.20 11.98
N ALA A 112 -19.97 -4.81 12.93
CA ALA A 112 -21.06 -4.17 13.68
C ALA A 112 -20.56 -3.00 14.54
N ALA A 113 -19.33 -3.05 15.03
CA ALA A 113 -18.72 -1.95 15.77
C ALA A 113 -18.41 -0.74 14.87
N GLY A 114 -18.19 -0.95 13.58
CA GLY A 114 -17.89 0.13 12.62
C GLY A 114 -16.76 1.04 13.10
N GLY A 115 -16.93 2.35 12.99
CA GLY A 115 -15.95 3.37 13.41
C GLY A 115 -16.08 3.80 14.89
N THR A 116 -16.77 3.04 15.75
CA THR A 116 -16.98 3.42 17.16
C THR A 116 -15.80 3.10 18.08
N LYS A 117 -14.84 2.29 17.62
CA LYS A 117 -13.66 1.88 18.36
C LYS A 117 -12.39 2.17 17.58
N HIS A 118 -11.29 2.33 18.29
CA HIS A 118 -9.98 2.44 17.67
C HIS A 118 -9.59 1.11 16.98
N TYR A 119 -8.91 1.19 15.85
CA TYR A 119 -8.53 0.00 15.05
C TYR A 119 -7.78 -1.05 15.86
N SER A 120 -6.92 -0.65 16.80
CA SER A 120 -6.17 -1.58 17.65
C SER A 120 -7.08 -2.44 18.54
N GLU A 121 -8.23 -1.90 18.97
CA GLU A 121 -9.23 -2.66 19.74
C GLU A 121 -9.99 -3.64 18.84
N LEU A 122 -10.28 -3.22 17.61
CA LEU A 122 -11.00 -4.03 16.62
C LEU A 122 -10.15 -5.20 16.12
N LEU A 123 -8.83 -5.03 16.02
CA LEU A 123 -7.89 -6.06 15.54
C LEU A 123 -7.46 -7.05 16.63
N LYS A 124 -7.51 -6.64 17.90
CA LYS A 124 -7.08 -7.48 19.04
C LYS A 124 -7.72 -8.88 19.09
N PRO A 125 -9.03 -9.05 18.83
CA PRO A 125 -9.67 -10.38 18.82
C PRO A 125 -9.10 -11.35 17.78
N PHE A 126 -8.40 -10.84 16.76
CA PHE A 126 -7.77 -11.62 15.69
C PHE A 126 -6.28 -11.86 15.94
N GLY A 127 -5.73 -11.34 17.06
CA GLY A 127 -4.30 -11.41 17.35
C GLY A 127 -3.46 -10.49 16.46
N LEU A 128 -4.09 -9.50 15.81
CA LEU A 128 -3.44 -8.57 14.90
C LEU A 128 -3.13 -7.23 15.59
N ASP A 129 -1.96 -6.68 15.30
CA ASP A 129 -1.56 -5.33 15.68
C ASP A 129 -0.95 -4.62 14.45
N ALA A 130 -1.61 -3.59 13.95
CA ALA A 130 -1.13 -2.84 12.79
C ALA A 130 0.18 -2.07 13.05
N ARG A 131 0.63 -1.95 14.30
CA ARG A 131 1.95 -1.40 14.67
C ARG A 131 3.08 -2.43 14.53
N ASP A 132 2.74 -3.72 14.43
CA ASP A 132 3.71 -4.78 14.22
C ASP A 132 4.04 -4.87 12.72
N PRO A 133 5.32 -4.77 12.30
CA PRO A 133 5.72 -4.99 10.91
C PRO A 133 5.23 -6.33 10.32
N ASN A 134 5.08 -7.37 11.14
CA ASN A 134 4.60 -8.66 10.69
C ASN A 134 3.13 -8.63 10.22
N PHE A 135 2.31 -7.71 10.72
CA PHE A 135 0.97 -7.48 10.21
C PHE A 135 0.99 -7.15 8.71
N TRP A 136 1.86 -6.23 8.33
CA TRP A 136 2.01 -5.79 6.95
C TRP A 136 2.62 -6.86 6.06
N SER A 137 3.64 -7.56 6.55
CA SER A 137 4.25 -8.68 5.84
C SER A 137 3.27 -9.81 5.59
N GLY A 138 2.36 -10.09 6.54
CA GLY A 138 1.30 -11.08 6.37
C GLY A 138 0.30 -10.68 5.28
N GLY A 139 -0.15 -9.42 5.27
CA GLY A 139 -1.05 -8.89 4.25
C GLY A 139 -0.41 -8.87 2.85
N LEU A 140 0.85 -8.47 2.75
CA LEU A 140 1.61 -8.45 1.50
C LEU A 140 1.96 -9.85 0.99
N GLY A 141 2.16 -10.82 1.89
CA GLY A 141 2.44 -12.21 1.53
C GLY A 141 1.32 -12.87 0.73
N VAL A 142 0.07 -12.46 0.96
CA VAL A 142 -1.09 -12.88 0.15
C VAL A 142 -0.95 -12.34 -1.29
N ILE A 143 -0.48 -11.11 -1.44
CA ILE A 143 -0.22 -10.49 -2.74
C ILE A 143 0.94 -11.19 -3.47
N ASP A 144 2.02 -11.51 -2.77
CA ASP A 144 3.17 -12.25 -3.30
C ASP A 144 2.82 -13.70 -3.73
N GLY A 145 1.84 -14.33 -3.08
CA GLY A 145 1.36 -15.67 -3.41
C GLY A 145 0.53 -15.74 -4.71
N VAL A 146 -0.02 -14.63 -5.18
CA VAL A 146 -0.84 -14.56 -6.40
C VAL A 146 -0.05 -14.76 -7.71
N PRO A 147 1.23 -14.37 -7.86
CA PRO A 147 1.98 -14.48 -9.12
C PRO A 147 2.36 -15.89 -9.55
N GLN A 148 2.27 -16.90 -8.70
CA GLN A 148 2.70 -18.26 -9.07
C GLN A 148 1.81 -18.85 -10.18
N GLY A 149 0.56 -18.45 -10.30
CA GLY A 149 -0.31 -18.84 -11.41
C GLY A 149 -0.05 -18.04 -12.71
N GLY A 150 0.62 -16.89 -12.65
CA GLY A 150 0.91 -16.05 -13.82
C GLY A 150 2.04 -16.61 -14.70
N VAL A 151 2.94 -17.40 -14.13
CA VAL A 151 4.05 -18.04 -14.87
C VAL A 151 3.51 -19.12 -15.83
N GLU A 152 2.44 -19.79 -15.46
CA GLU A 152 1.79 -20.78 -16.34
C GLU A 152 1.04 -20.16 -17.52
N LEU A 153 0.75 -18.86 -17.46
CA LEU A 153 0.10 -18.11 -18.55
C LEU A 153 1.08 -17.51 -19.57
N GLY A 154 2.36 -17.83 -19.51
CA GLY A 154 3.37 -17.37 -20.46
C GLY A 154 3.73 -15.88 -20.36
N ILE A 155 3.39 -15.23 -19.28
CA ILE A 155 3.84 -13.87 -18.96
C ILE A 155 5.28 -14.03 -18.43
N ALA A 156 6.26 -13.67 -19.24
CA ALA A 156 7.66 -13.70 -18.82
C ALA A 156 7.86 -12.84 -17.56
N PRO A 157 8.63 -13.32 -16.56
CA PRO A 157 8.94 -12.51 -15.39
C PRO A 157 9.66 -11.24 -15.83
N ALA A 158 9.10 -10.09 -15.50
CA ALA A 158 9.55 -8.81 -16.02
C ALA A 158 10.95 -8.39 -15.54
N VAL A 159 11.50 -8.99 -14.48
CA VAL A 159 12.90 -8.75 -14.01
C VAL A 159 13.33 -9.93 -13.12
N PRO A 160 14.59 -10.41 -13.23
CA PRO A 160 15.13 -11.35 -12.26
C PRO A 160 15.25 -10.66 -10.89
N ARG A 161 14.52 -11.17 -9.89
CA ARG A 161 14.63 -10.71 -8.50
C ARG A 161 16.09 -10.84 -8.05
N ARG A 162 16.70 -9.76 -7.58
CA ARG A 162 17.88 -9.91 -6.75
C ARG A 162 17.42 -10.52 -5.44
N HIS A 163 18.11 -11.57 -5.01
CA HIS A 163 17.77 -12.38 -3.85
C HIS A 163 17.77 -11.62 -2.49
N ASP A 164 18.14 -10.33 -2.51
CA ASP A 164 18.32 -9.50 -1.31
C ASP A 164 17.17 -8.52 -1.05
N ASP A 165 16.21 -8.36 -1.97
CA ASP A 165 15.08 -7.44 -1.81
C ASP A 165 13.82 -8.21 -1.38
N GLY A 166 13.83 -8.78 -0.18
CA GLY A 166 12.67 -9.39 0.44
C GLY A 166 11.58 -8.35 0.79
N PRO A 167 10.39 -8.80 1.25
CA PRO A 167 9.26 -7.93 1.61
C PRO A 167 9.56 -6.84 2.65
N ALA A 168 10.79 -6.83 3.19
CA ALA A 168 11.31 -5.80 4.07
C ALA A 168 11.38 -4.39 3.45
N ALA A 169 11.37 -4.26 2.13
CA ALA A 169 11.48 -2.96 1.47
C ALA A 169 10.20 -2.10 1.60
N LEU A 170 9.03 -2.70 1.69
CA LEU A 170 7.76 -1.96 1.87
C LEU A 170 7.36 -1.80 3.35
N GLY A 171 7.86 -2.68 4.23
CA GLY A 171 7.52 -2.67 5.65
C GLY A 171 7.81 -1.35 6.38
N PRO A 172 8.98 -0.69 6.21
CA PRO A 172 9.27 0.58 6.85
C PRO A 172 8.37 1.73 6.39
N HIS A 173 7.97 1.72 5.12
CA HIS A 173 7.09 2.76 4.55
C HIS A 173 5.65 2.59 5.04
N LEU A 174 5.17 1.36 5.20
CA LEU A 174 3.85 1.06 5.75
C LEU A 174 3.78 1.32 7.26
N ALA A 175 4.83 0.99 8.01
CA ALA A 175 4.91 1.30 9.43
C ALA A 175 4.94 2.81 9.73
N ALA A 176 5.33 3.64 8.77
CA ALA A 176 5.31 5.09 8.87
C ALA A 176 3.92 5.71 8.61
N LEU A 177 2.92 4.90 8.23
CA LEU A 177 1.53 5.33 8.02
C LEU A 177 0.73 5.45 9.32
N LEU A 178 1.23 4.92 10.44
CA LEU A 178 0.59 4.90 11.76
C LEU A 178 1.31 5.84 12.74
#